data_936821400faf9ba363d092bb408be6d9
#
_entry.id   936821400faf9ba363d092bb408be6d9
#
_cell.length_a   1.000
_cell.length_b   1.000
_cell.length_c   1.000
_cell.angle_alpha   90.00
_cell.angle_beta   90.00
_cell.angle_gamma   90.00
#
_symmetry.space_group_name_H-M   'P 1'
#
loop_
_entity.id
_entity.type
_entity.pdbx_description
1 polymer ?
#
loop_
_entity_poly.entity_id
_entity_poly.type
_entity_poly.pdbx_seq_one_letter_code
_entity_poly.pdbx_strand_id
1 'polypeptide(L)'
;MRTALMLALVVATIERGPDHLRQGGRGQPRDQNQTLTAVEGLKVGHHTLTERPTGCTVVLVDGDATGGVAQMGGAPGTRETDLLHPLNMVDKVNAIVLSGGSAFGLDAASGAVRWLDEHNIGWPTASGRVPIVPAAILFDLGVGGNAKVRPDADCGYKATAGASTTPVEEGSLGAGAGATVGKLGGQAEHDGYPAGSRKPMKAGIGSASIALPNGLVVAALVAVNAVGDIVDPATGKTVAGVLNPDGTFADARKILRTGQTIRRPRAAENTTIGVVATNARLTKDQANRMALMANDGYARAIVPSHTLGDGDTIFALATGRWSGDVDVTTIGALAAEAMADAIVRAATRATSVAGITAARDLKK
;
A
#
# COMPACT_ATOMS: atom_id res chain seq x y z
N MET A 1 -35.24 -47.74 55.38
CA MET A 1 -34.71 -46.40 55.67
C MET A 1 -34.28 -45.80 54.37
N ARG A 2 -35.03 -44.86 53.79
CA ARG A 2 -34.74 -44.17 52.52
C ARG A 2 -34.29 -42.77 52.88
N THR A 3 -33.04 -42.43 52.58
CA THR A 3 -32.47 -41.10 52.78
C THR A 3 -32.62 -40.33 51.48
N ALA A 4 -33.45 -39.29 51.50
CA ALA A 4 -33.67 -38.37 50.40
C ALA A 4 -32.55 -37.31 50.40
N LEU A 5 -31.85 -37.13 49.31
CA LEU A 5 -30.83 -36.09 49.06
C LEU A 5 -31.54 -34.89 48.43
N MET A 6 -31.65 -33.79 49.16
CA MET A 6 -32.12 -32.50 48.62
C MET A 6 -30.99 -31.81 47.85
N LEU A 7 -31.21 -31.55 46.56
CA LEU A 7 -30.34 -30.77 45.70
C LEU A 7 -30.79 -29.30 45.79
N ALA A 8 -29.99 -28.45 46.42
CA ALA A 8 -30.27 -27.02 46.48
C ALA A 8 -29.76 -26.37 45.19
N LEU A 9 -30.67 -25.79 44.40
CA LEU A 9 -30.36 -25.00 43.20
C LEU A 9 -29.94 -23.59 43.62
N VAL A 10 -28.65 -23.24 43.50
CA VAL A 10 -28.17 -21.86 43.66
C VAL A 10 -28.37 -21.12 42.33
N VAL A 11 -29.35 -20.24 42.29
CA VAL A 11 -29.54 -19.30 41.19
C VAL A 11 -28.55 -18.12 41.42
N ALA A 12 -27.48 -18.06 40.69
CA ALA A 12 -26.58 -16.90 40.66
C ALA A 12 -27.21 -15.81 39.79
N THR A 13 -27.69 -14.75 40.44
CA THR A 13 -28.04 -13.50 39.75
C THR A 13 -26.77 -12.82 39.26
N ILE A 14 -26.59 -12.78 37.95
CA ILE A 14 -25.53 -11.97 37.29
C ILE A 14 -26.00 -10.52 37.34
N GLU A 15 -25.47 -9.74 38.28
CA GLU A 15 -25.55 -8.28 38.25
C GLU A 15 -24.74 -7.78 37.05
N ARG A 16 -25.42 -7.10 36.13
CA ARG A 16 -24.78 -6.35 35.06
C ARG A 16 -24.01 -5.19 35.68
N GLY A 17 -22.66 -5.28 35.68
CA GLY A 17 -21.78 -4.18 36.02
C GLY A 17 -21.96 -3.01 35.02
N PRO A 18 -21.61 -1.78 35.44
CA PRO A 18 -21.86 -0.58 34.64
C PRO A 18 -21.04 -0.57 33.34
N ASP A 19 -21.73 -0.16 32.30
CA ASP A 19 -21.30 0.02 30.89
C ASP A 19 -20.21 1.09 30.78
N HIS A 20 -18.93 0.76 31.07
CA HIS A 20 -17.78 1.68 30.98
C HIS A 20 -16.90 1.49 29.75
N LEU A 21 -17.34 0.75 28.72
CA LEU A 21 -16.56 0.54 27.48
C LEU A 21 -17.17 1.18 26.23
N ARG A 22 -17.95 2.26 26.39
CA ARG A 22 -18.27 3.18 25.30
C ARG A 22 -17.64 4.54 25.54
N GLN A 23 -16.32 4.60 25.63
CA GLN A 23 -15.64 5.83 25.29
C GLN A 23 -15.46 5.86 23.77
N GLY A 24 -16.40 6.53 23.13
CA GLY A 24 -16.34 6.88 21.72
C GLY A 24 -14.99 7.47 21.39
N GLY A 25 -14.39 7.00 20.32
CA GLY A 25 -13.20 7.60 19.75
C GLY A 25 -13.43 9.11 19.64
N ARG A 26 -12.67 9.89 20.40
CA ARG A 26 -12.54 11.33 20.19
C ARG A 26 -11.99 11.46 18.78
N GLY A 27 -12.83 11.88 17.83
CA GLY A 27 -12.40 12.18 16.48
C GLY A 27 -11.16 13.06 16.56
N GLN A 28 -10.09 12.65 15.89
CA GLN A 28 -8.93 13.51 15.71
C GLN A 28 -9.40 14.85 15.12
N PRO A 29 -8.83 16.00 15.54
CA PRO A 29 -9.16 17.28 14.96
C PRO A 29 -9.09 17.19 13.42
N ARG A 30 -10.11 17.70 12.72
CA ARG A 30 -10.24 17.59 11.25
C ARG A 30 -9.10 18.21 10.45
N ASP A 31 -8.16 18.90 11.11
CA ASP A 31 -7.01 19.61 10.49
C ASP A 31 -5.68 18.84 10.61
N GLN A 32 -5.64 17.62 11.17
CA GLN A 32 -4.39 16.88 11.22
C GLN A 32 -4.16 16.12 9.90
N ASN A 33 -2.92 16.20 9.39
CA ASN A 33 -2.48 15.43 8.24
C ASN A 33 -2.55 13.92 8.58
N GLN A 34 -3.45 13.19 7.92
CA GLN A 34 -3.69 11.76 8.12
C GLN A 34 -3.07 10.90 7.01
N THR A 35 -1.96 11.36 6.41
CA THR A 35 -1.28 10.69 5.31
C THR A 35 0.20 10.47 5.63
N LEU A 36 0.97 9.89 4.69
CA LEU A 36 2.40 9.58 4.88
C LEU A 36 3.21 10.81 5.29
N THR A 37 2.86 11.98 4.77
CA THR A 37 3.53 13.24 5.07
C THR A 37 3.27 13.79 6.50
N ALA A 38 2.47 13.09 7.31
CA ALA A 38 2.43 13.31 8.76
C ALA A 38 3.73 12.90 9.47
N VAL A 39 4.53 12.01 8.85
CA VAL A 39 5.87 11.67 9.31
C VAL A 39 6.82 12.80 8.91
N GLU A 40 7.31 13.53 9.90
CA GLU A 40 8.24 14.63 9.69
C GLU A 40 9.50 14.18 8.96
N GLY A 41 9.91 14.94 7.93
CA GLY A 41 11.06 14.65 7.08
C GLY A 41 10.70 13.88 5.82
N LEU A 42 9.43 13.63 5.55
CA LEU A 42 8.98 13.04 4.30
C LEU A 42 8.19 14.04 3.44
N LYS A 43 8.42 13.96 2.14
CA LYS A 43 7.67 14.67 1.10
C LYS A 43 7.16 13.64 0.09
N VAL A 44 6.00 13.89 -0.49
CA VAL A 44 5.45 13.00 -1.54
C VAL A 44 5.15 13.83 -2.78
N GLY A 45 5.53 13.30 -3.93
CA GLY A 45 5.20 13.87 -5.22
C GLY A 45 4.70 12.81 -6.20
N HIS A 46 3.79 13.21 -7.07
CA HIS A 46 3.19 12.36 -8.09
C HIS A 46 3.39 12.97 -9.47
N HIS A 47 3.58 12.11 -10.46
CA HIS A 47 3.43 12.50 -11.87
C HIS A 47 2.60 11.45 -12.59
N THR A 48 1.48 11.90 -13.18
CA THR A 48 0.57 11.05 -13.97
C THR A 48 0.73 11.42 -15.43
N LEU A 49 0.94 10.42 -16.30
CA LEU A 49 1.02 10.64 -17.73
C LEU A 49 -0.37 10.97 -18.31
N THR A 50 -0.40 11.82 -19.32
CA THR A 50 -1.67 12.28 -19.94
C THR A 50 -2.16 11.34 -21.02
N GLU A 51 -1.25 10.63 -21.68
CA GLU A 51 -1.53 9.79 -22.86
C GLU A 51 -2.13 8.43 -22.48
N ARG A 52 -1.89 7.97 -21.27
CA ARG A 52 -2.39 6.71 -20.70
C ARG A 52 -2.48 6.82 -19.17
N PRO A 53 -3.48 6.18 -18.52
CA PRO A 53 -3.56 6.16 -17.06
C PRO A 53 -2.42 5.30 -16.48
N THR A 54 -1.26 5.90 -16.28
CA THR A 54 -0.05 5.38 -15.64
C THR A 54 0.74 6.54 -15.06
N GLY A 55 1.70 6.29 -14.21
CA GLY A 55 2.52 7.34 -13.62
C GLY A 55 3.44 6.81 -12.54
N CYS A 56 4.10 7.71 -11.84
CA CYS A 56 5.01 7.42 -10.76
C CYS A 56 4.75 8.31 -9.53
N THR A 57 5.16 7.80 -8.38
CA THR A 57 5.06 8.45 -7.08
C THR A 57 6.40 8.36 -6.39
N VAL A 58 6.90 9.47 -5.87
CA VAL A 58 8.17 9.55 -5.16
C VAL A 58 7.92 9.93 -3.71
N VAL A 59 8.46 9.14 -2.79
CA VAL A 59 8.59 9.52 -1.38
C VAL A 59 10.02 10.02 -1.21
N LEU A 60 10.16 11.33 -1.11
CA LEU A 60 11.44 12.02 -0.95
C LEU A 60 11.75 12.20 0.53
N VAL A 61 12.97 11.89 0.92
CA VAL A 61 13.47 12.07 2.30
C VAL A 61 14.18 13.40 2.43
N ASP A 62 13.78 14.20 3.42
CA ASP A 62 14.45 15.44 3.78
C ASP A 62 15.53 15.15 4.83
N GLY A 63 16.78 15.05 4.39
CA GLY A 63 17.90 14.56 5.17
C GLY A 63 18.10 13.04 5.02
N ASP A 64 18.14 12.32 6.11
CA ASP A 64 18.40 10.87 6.14
C ASP A 64 17.23 10.09 6.75
N ALA A 65 16.90 8.94 6.16
CA ALA A 65 16.04 7.94 6.77
C ALA A 65 16.67 6.55 6.68
N THR A 66 16.54 5.78 7.75
CA THR A 66 16.91 4.36 7.71
C THR A 66 15.93 3.60 6.84
N GLY A 67 16.45 2.88 5.85
CA GLY A 67 15.65 2.10 4.89
C GLY A 67 15.50 0.64 5.28
N GLY A 68 14.37 0.04 4.89
CA GLY A 68 14.10 -1.39 4.99
C GLY A 68 13.18 -1.85 3.86
N VAL A 69 13.05 -3.16 3.64
CA VAL A 69 12.18 -3.73 2.62
C VAL A 69 11.68 -5.12 3.03
N ALA A 70 10.46 -5.45 2.61
CA ALA A 70 9.91 -6.81 2.65
C ALA A 70 9.19 -7.10 1.33
N GLN A 71 9.60 -8.17 0.65
CA GLN A 71 9.01 -8.67 -0.59
C GLN A 71 8.31 -9.98 -0.28
N MET A 72 6.99 -10.02 -0.45
CA MET A 72 6.16 -11.18 -0.10
C MET A 72 5.45 -11.79 -1.32
N GLY A 73 5.34 -11.06 -2.42
CA GLY A 73 4.80 -11.57 -3.67
C GLY A 73 5.79 -12.45 -4.42
N GLY A 74 5.28 -13.37 -5.27
CA GLY A 74 6.11 -14.31 -6.05
C GLY A 74 6.77 -13.73 -7.31
N ALA A 75 6.42 -12.49 -7.71
CA ALA A 75 6.89 -11.86 -8.95
C ALA A 75 7.25 -10.37 -8.76
N PRO A 76 8.17 -10.04 -7.84
CA PRO A 76 8.54 -8.64 -7.57
C PRO A 76 9.30 -8.02 -8.75
N GLY A 77 8.96 -6.76 -9.07
CA GLY A 77 9.71 -5.90 -9.98
C GLY A 77 10.32 -4.74 -9.19
N THR A 78 11.61 -4.82 -8.86
CA THR A 78 12.26 -3.91 -7.93
C THR A 78 13.65 -3.49 -8.39
N ARG A 79 14.14 -2.39 -7.82
CA ARG A 79 15.50 -1.86 -8.00
C ARG A 79 16.11 -1.55 -6.64
N GLU A 80 17.41 -1.88 -6.48
CA GLU A 80 18.29 -1.54 -5.35
C GLU A 80 17.80 -2.06 -3.97
N THR A 81 16.99 -3.12 -3.96
CA THR A 81 16.47 -3.73 -2.72
C THR A 81 17.52 -4.49 -1.93
N ASP A 82 18.51 -5.09 -2.59
CA ASP A 82 19.60 -5.82 -1.91
C ASP A 82 20.39 -4.93 -0.94
N LEU A 83 20.52 -3.64 -1.29
CA LEU A 83 21.18 -2.66 -0.44
C LEU A 83 20.48 -2.49 0.92
N LEU A 84 19.18 -2.72 1.00
CA LEU A 84 18.38 -2.61 2.21
C LEU A 84 18.48 -3.84 3.13
N HIS A 85 19.16 -4.91 2.68
CA HIS A 85 19.39 -6.09 3.52
C HIS A 85 20.21 -5.72 4.77
N PRO A 86 19.85 -6.23 5.98
CA PRO A 86 20.51 -5.84 7.24
C PRO A 86 22.03 -6.01 7.28
N LEU A 87 22.57 -6.98 6.53
CA LEU A 87 24.02 -7.25 6.48
C LEU A 87 24.80 -6.29 5.56
N ASN A 88 24.12 -5.46 4.76
CA ASN A 88 24.77 -4.54 3.83
C ASN A 88 25.04 -3.18 4.49
N MET A 89 26.12 -2.51 4.08
CA MET A 89 26.69 -1.36 4.77
C MET A 89 25.77 -0.12 4.77
N VAL A 90 25.19 0.23 3.63
CA VAL A 90 24.41 1.47 3.48
C VAL A 90 23.03 1.30 4.12
N ASP A 91 22.75 2.10 5.13
CA ASP A 91 21.50 2.06 5.89
C ASP A 91 20.54 3.22 5.58
N LYS A 92 21.01 4.23 4.85
CA LYS A 92 20.25 5.44 4.54
C LYS A 92 19.76 5.43 3.09
N VAL A 93 18.53 5.92 2.91
CA VAL A 93 17.92 6.14 1.61
C VAL A 93 17.51 7.61 1.46
N ASN A 94 17.51 8.10 0.22
CA ASN A 94 17.17 9.49 -0.10
C ASN A 94 15.78 9.63 -0.73
N ALA A 95 15.30 8.58 -1.39
CA ALA A 95 13.93 8.50 -1.88
C ALA A 95 13.50 7.05 -2.11
N ILE A 96 12.17 6.81 -2.15
CA ILE A 96 11.57 5.58 -2.66
C ILE A 96 10.71 5.95 -3.86
N VAL A 97 10.80 5.16 -4.94
CA VAL A 97 9.99 5.34 -6.15
C VAL A 97 9.03 4.18 -6.32
N LEU A 98 7.74 4.49 -6.40
CA LEU A 98 6.68 3.58 -6.80
C LEU A 98 6.23 3.96 -8.22
N SER A 99 6.10 3.00 -9.14
CA SER A 99 5.81 3.31 -10.54
C SER A 99 4.85 2.30 -11.17
N GLY A 100 4.06 2.74 -12.14
CA GLY A 100 3.40 1.88 -13.11
C GLY A 100 4.36 1.38 -14.19
N GLY A 101 3.83 0.78 -15.26
CA GLY A 101 4.62 0.43 -16.44
C GLY A 101 5.37 -0.89 -16.38
N SER A 102 5.14 -1.74 -15.35
CA SER A 102 5.89 -2.99 -15.16
C SER A 102 7.41 -2.72 -15.08
N ALA A 103 8.26 -3.68 -15.37
CA ALA A 103 9.72 -3.55 -15.26
C ALA A 103 10.28 -2.30 -15.99
N PHE A 104 9.63 -1.81 -17.03
CA PHE A 104 10.03 -0.58 -17.72
C PHE A 104 9.93 0.66 -16.83
N GLY A 105 8.96 0.70 -15.91
CA GLY A 105 8.75 1.81 -15.00
C GLY A 105 9.83 1.94 -13.92
N LEU A 106 10.74 0.97 -13.76
CA LEU A 106 11.92 1.09 -12.90
C LEU A 106 12.82 2.25 -13.32
N ASP A 107 12.75 2.69 -14.58
CA ASP A 107 13.50 3.85 -15.07
C ASP A 107 13.08 5.17 -14.40
N ALA A 108 11.88 5.26 -13.84
CA ALA A 108 11.47 6.44 -13.06
C ALA A 108 12.43 6.73 -11.89
N ALA A 109 13.04 5.71 -11.29
CA ALA A 109 14.05 5.90 -10.26
C ALA A 109 15.32 6.63 -10.77
N SER A 110 15.69 6.47 -12.05
CA SER A 110 16.82 7.20 -12.66
C SER A 110 16.56 8.71 -12.70
N GLY A 111 15.29 9.11 -12.88
CA GLY A 111 14.90 10.52 -12.81
C GLY A 111 15.00 11.12 -11.41
N ALA A 112 14.58 10.35 -10.39
CA ALA A 112 14.75 10.76 -9.00
C ALA A 112 16.24 10.86 -8.62
N VAL A 113 17.07 9.91 -9.06
CA VAL A 113 18.55 9.96 -8.88
C VAL A 113 19.10 11.24 -9.50
N ARG A 114 18.74 11.56 -10.76
CA ARG A 114 19.19 12.77 -11.46
C ARG A 114 18.83 14.03 -10.67
N TRP A 115 17.58 14.15 -10.20
CA TRP A 115 17.14 15.30 -9.42
C TRP A 115 17.93 15.44 -8.11
N LEU A 116 18.15 14.33 -7.38
CA LEU A 116 18.90 14.32 -6.13
C LEU A 116 20.37 14.70 -6.33
N ASP A 117 21.00 14.20 -7.41
CA ASP A 117 22.38 14.53 -7.78
C ASP A 117 22.53 16.03 -8.07
N GLU A 118 21.64 16.62 -8.88
CA GLU A 118 21.57 18.06 -9.14
C GLU A 118 21.45 18.90 -7.87
N HIS A 119 20.86 18.34 -6.79
CA HIS A 119 20.71 18.99 -5.49
C HIS A 119 21.78 18.59 -4.47
N ASN A 120 22.80 17.84 -4.88
CA ASN A 120 23.89 17.35 -4.02
C ASN A 120 23.37 16.55 -2.80
N ILE A 121 22.35 15.68 -3.01
CA ILE A 121 21.75 14.81 -2.01
C ILE A 121 22.16 13.36 -2.30
N GLY A 122 22.65 12.63 -1.30
CA GLY A 122 23.06 11.23 -1.47
C GLY A 122 24.01 10.77 -0.38
N TRP A 123 24.38 9.50 -0.44
CA TRP A 123 25.39 8.89 0.39
C TRP A 123 26.76 9.51 0.11
N PRO A 124 27.51 9.98 1.12
CA PRO A 124 28.78 10.64 0.92
C PRO A 124 29.88 9.65 0.49
N THR A 125 30.60 9.98 -0.58
CA THR A 125 31.79 9.25 -1.05
C THR A 125 32.95 10.23 -1.28
N ALA A 126 34.14 9.68 -1.53
CA ALA A 126 35.31 10.52 -1.87
C ALA A 126 35.14 11.33 -3.18
N SER A 127 34.28 10.88 -4.08
CA SER A 127 34.01 11.49 -5.39
C SER A 127 32.72 12.34 -5.43
N GLY A 128 32.04 12.50 -4.35
CA GLY A 128 30.75 13.23 -4.27
C GLY A 128 29.66 12.42 -3.57
N ARG A 129 28.42 12.84 -3.74
CA ARG A 129 27.25 12.15 -3.16
C ARG A 129 26.60 11.23 -4.18
N VAL A 130 26.23 10.03 -3.73
CA VAL A 130 25.55 9.03 -4.56
C VAL A 130 24.13 8.85 -4.03
N PRO A 131 23.08 9.26 -4.76
CA PRO A 131 21.71 9.08 -4.34
C PRO A 131 21.32 7.60 -4.22
N ILE A 132 20.68 7.23 -3.13
CA ILE A 132 20.17 5.88 -2.88
C ILE A 132 18.66 5.91 -3.05
N VAL A 133 18.15 5.25 -4.11
CA VAL A 133 16.75 5.34 -4.54
C VAL A 133 16.18 3.96 -4.90
N PRO A 134 15.82 3.16 -3.90
CA PRO A 134 15.10 1.92 -4.13
C PRO A 134 13.75 2.16 -4.82
N ALA A 135 13.32 1.21 -5.64
CA ALA A 135 12.07 1.33 -6.39
C ALA A 135 11.31 0.00 -6.50
N ALA A 136 10.00 0.11 -6.67
CA ALA A 136 9.14 -1.01 -7.04
C ALA A 136 8.10 -0.57 -8.07
N ILE A 137 7.65 -1.53 -8.90
CA ILE A 137 6.68 -1.29 -9.97
C ILE A 137 5.43 -2.16 -9.82
N LEU A 138 4.34 -1.67 -10.37
CA LEU A 138 3.14 -2.45 -10.62
C LEU A 138 2.88 -2.61 -12.14
N PHE A 139 2.11 -3.64 -12.49
CA PHE A 139 1.74 -3.92 -13.87
C PHE A 139 0.41 -3.25 -14.21
N ASP A 140 0.44 -2.21 -15.04
CA ASP A 140 -0.74 -1.51 -15.55
C ASP A 140 -0.78 -1.41 -17.09
N LEU A 141 0.06 -2.17 -17.79
CA LEU A 141 0.22 -2.07 -19.25
C LEU A 141 -1.06 -2.36 -20.04
N GLY A 142 -1.99 -3.11 -19.48
CA GLY A 142 -3.29 -3.43 -20.08
C GLY A 142 -4.37 -2.37 -19.85
N VAL A 143 -4.07 -1.26 -19.15
CA VAL A 143 -5.07 -0.24 -18.81
C VAL A 143 -4.94 0.97 -19.72
N GLY A 144 -5.96 1.22 -20.53
CA GLY A 144 -6.15 2.44 -21.33
C GLY A 144 -5.05 2.74 -22.35
N GLY A 145 -5.20 2.31 -23.60
CA GLY A 145 -4.40 2.79 -24.70
C GLY A 145 -3.08 2.05 -24.96
N ASN A 146 -2.05 2.78 -25.35
CA ASN A 146 -0.80 2.22 -25.86
C ASN A 146 0.14 1.79 -24.74
N ALA A 147 0.37 0.48 -24.59
CA ALA A 147 1.29 -0.10 -23.60
C ALA A 147 2.77 0.37 -23.74
N LYS A 148 3.14 1.04 -24.83
CA LYS A 148 4.47 1.66 -24.99
C LYS A 148 4.59 3.00 -24.26
N VAL A 149 3.48 3.64 -23.87
CA VAL A 149 3.47 4.81 -23.01
C VAL A 149 3.65 4.33 -21.56
N ARG A 150 4.78 4.63 -20.97
CA ARG A 150 5.22 4.10 -19.65
C ARG A 150 5.96 5.19 -18.89
N PRO A 151 5.91 5.15 -17.54
CA PRO A 151 6.77 6.01 -16.74
C PRO A 151 8.25 5.76 -17.07
N ASP A 152 9.00 6.84 -17.22
CA ASP A 152 10.41 6.89 -17.53
C ASP A 152 11.16 7.80 -16.52
N ALA A 153 12.44 8.09 -16.80
CA ALA A 153 13.25 8.99 -15.98
C ALA A 153 12.61 10.38 -15.82
N ASP A 154 11.92 10.88 -16.85
CA ASP A 154 11.26 12.19 -16.79
C ASP A 154 10.06 12.19 -15.83
N CYS A 155 9.30 11.08 -15.79
CA CYS A 155 8.24 10.87 -14.79
C CYS A 155 8.81 10.99 -13.36
N GLY A 156 9.89 10.25 -13.06
CA GLY A 156 10.50 10.28 -11.74
C GLY A 156 11.08 11.64 -11.36
N TYR A 157 11.72 12.31 -12.30
CA TYR A 157 12.26 13.67 -12.10
C TYR A 157 11.15 14.66 -11.73
N LYS A 158 10.05 14.69 -12.50
CA LYS A 158 8.91 15.58 -12.27
C LYS A 158 8.22 15.29 -10.94
N ALA A 159 8.04 14.01 -10.61
CA ALA A 159 7.46 13.61 -9.32
C ALA A 159 8.35 14.03 -8.15
N THR A 160 9.69 13.91 -8.28
CA THR A 160 10.63 14.35 -7.23
C THR A 160 10.61 15.85 -7.06
N ALA A 161 10.65 16.61 -8.16
CA ALA A 161 10.62 18.06 -8.16
C ALA A 161 9.31 18.63 -7.57
N GLY A 162 8.18 17.91 -7.77
CA GLY A 162 6.87 18.29 -7.24
C GLY A 162 6.60 17.79 -5.81
N ALA A 163 7.56 17.10 -5.16
CA ALA A 163 7.35 16.54 -3.83
C ALA A 163 7.16 17.61 -2.76
N SER A 164 6.13 17.48 -1.94
CA SER A 164 5.76 18.42 -0.90
C SER A 164 5.38 17.75 0.42
N THR A 165 5.27 18.51 1.49
CA THR A 165 4.81 18.08 2.82
C THR A 165 3.30 18.17 2.99
N THR A 166 2.57 18.62 1.98
CA THR A 166 1.10 18.68 2.03
C THR A 166 0.51 17.28 2.19
N PRO A 167 -0.73 17.13 2.71
CA PRO A 167 -1.40 15.83 2.72
C PRO A 167 -1.36 15.19 1.34
N VAL A 168 -1.03 13.88 1.32
CA VAL A 168 -0.88 13.15 0.07
C VAL A 168 -2.19 13.11 -0.71
N GLU A 169 -2.16 13.45 -1.99
CA GLU A 169 -3.29 13.23 -2.89
C GLU A 169 -3.51 11.73 -3.12
N GLU A 170 -4.78 11.31 -3.15
CA GLU A 170 -5.17 9.90 -3.22
C GLU A 170 -6.08 9.61 -4.41
N GLY A 171 -6.11 8.36 -4.85
CA GLY A 171 -7.00 7.90 -5.91
C GLY A 171 -6.28 7.51 -7.19
N SER A 172 -6.86 7.85 -8.35
CA SER A 172 -6.38 7.41 -9.67
C SER A 172 -5.27 8.32 -10.22
N LEU A 173 -4.15 8.42 -9.50
CA LEU A 173 -3.02 9.31 -9.87
C LEU A 173 -1.67 8.66 -9.54
N GLY A 174 -0.58 9.22 -10.07
CA GLY A 174 0.78 8.73 -9.84
C GLY A 174 0.93 7.25 -10.16
N ALA A 175 1.60 6.49 -9.29
CA ALA A 175 1.73 5.04 -9.40
C ALA A 175 0.39 4.29 -9.38
N GLY A 176 -0.67 4.90 -8.79
CA GLY A 176 -2.01 4.32 -8.73
C GLY A 176 -2.89 4.61 -9.96
N ALA A 177 -2.42 5.40 -10.92
CA ALA A 177 -3.25 5.86 -12.05
C ALA A 177 -3.83 4.71 -12.88
N GLY A 178 -3.05 3.65 -13.15
CA GLY A 178 -3.48 2.45 -13.89
C GLY A 178 -3.86 1.25 -13.01
N ALA A 179 -3.86 1.39 -11.68
CA ALA A 179 -4.05 0.29 -10.75
C ALA A 179 -5.49 -0.28 -10.76
N THR A 180 -5.61 -1.61 -10.68
CA THR A 180 -6.91 -2.35 -10.69
C THR A 180 -6.89 -3.51 -9.70
N VAL A 181 -8.07 -3.94 -9.24
CA VAL A 181 -8.24 -5.03 -8.26
C VAL A 181 -9.35 -5.99 -8.69
N GLY A 182 -9.43 -7.16 -8.06
CA GLY A 182 -10.49 -8.13 -8.34
C GLY A 182 -10.33 -8.82 -9.70
N LYS A 183 -9.13 -9.34 -10.00
CA LYS A 183 -8.79 -9.92 -11.32
C LYS A 183 -9.04 -11.44 -11.42
N LEU A 184 -9.59 -12.09 -10.39
CA LEU A 184 -9.89 -13.53 -10.38
C LEU A 184 -11.04 -13.93 -11.30
N GLY A 185 -11.75 -12.99 -11.90
CA GLY A 185 -12.91 -13.25 -12.76
C GLY A 185 -12.59 -13.57 -14.21
N GLY A 186 -11.34 -13.53 -14.61
CA GLY A 186 -10.85 -13.57 -15.98
C GLY A 186 -10.26 -12.24 -16.40
N GLN A 187 -9.29 -12.28 -17.33
CA GLN A 187 -8.73 -11.07 -17.91
C GLN A 187 -9.47 -10.68 -19.18
N ALA A 188 -9.55 -9.39 -19.45
CA ALA A 188 -9.90 -8.90 -20.76
C ALA A 188 -8.87 -9.42 -21.79
N GLU A 189 -9.33 -10.04 -22.87
CA GLU A 189 -8.52 -10.14 -24.07
C GLU A 189 -8.45 -8.72 -24.64
N HIS A 190 -7.27 -8.20 -24.76
CA HIS A 190 -6.75 -6.95 -25.31
C HIS A 190 -7.66 -5.71 -25.44
N ASP A 191 -8.99 -5.80 -25.65
CA ASP A 191 -9.88 -4.66 -25.87
C ASP A 191 -11.27 -4.80 -25.24
N GLY A 192 -11.47 -5.70 -24.31
CA GLY A 192 -12.73 -5.84 -23.60
C GLY A 192 -12.98 -7.22 -23.03
N TYR A 193 -13.77 -7.24 -21.97
CA TYR A 193 -14.30 -8.50 -21.43
C TYR A 193 -15.41 -9.01 -22.38
N PRO A 194 -15.46 -10.31 -22.69
CA PRO A 194 -16.61 -10.87 -23.39
C PRO A 194 -17.91 -10.45 -22.70
N ALA A 195 -18.96 -10.21 -23.47
CA ALA A 195 -20.26 -9.89 -22.90
C ALA A 195 -20.65 -10.98 -21.88
N GLY A 196 -21.04 -10.57 -20.66
CA GLY A 196 -21.39 -11.49 -19.58
C GLY A 196 -20.21 -12.00 -18.73
N SER A 197 -18.97 -11.54 -18.95
CA SER A 197 -17.83 -11.91 -18.09
C SER A 197 -17.74 -11.03 -16.83
N ARG A 198 -17.06 -11.55 -15.80
CA ARG A 198 -16.69 -10.82 -14.59
C ARG A 198 -15.62 -9.78 -14.93
N LYS A 199 -15.64 -8.64 -14.22
CA LYS A 199 -14.74 -7.51 -14.49
C LYS A 199 -13.96 -7.10 -13.25
N PRO A 200 -12.71 -6.62 -13.38
CA PRO A 200 -12.00 -5.97 -12.29
C PRO A 200 -12.57 -4.58 -12.01
N MET A 201 -12.18 -4.02 -10.89
CA MET A 201 -12.48 -2.65 -10.52
C MET A 201 -11.23 -1.77 -10.53
N LYS A 202 -11.45 -0.47 -10.72
CA LYS A 202 -10.41 0.54 -10.56
C LYS A 202 -10.05 0.68 -9.09
N ALA A 203 -8.75 0.71 -8.81
CA ALA A 203 -8.18 1.11 -7.54
C ALA A 203 -7.20 2.28 -7.78
N GLY A 204 -6.33 2.57 -6.85
CA GLY A 204 -5.48 3.75 -6.95
C GLY A 204 -4.33 3.73 -5.97
N ILE A 205 -3.95 4.94 -5.54
CA ILE A 205 -3.03 5.17 -4.43
C ILE A 205 -3.81 5.65 -3.21
N GLY A 206 -3.41 5.20 -2.02
CA GLY A 206 -4.00 5.62 -0.75
C GLY A 206 -2.94 5.78 0.31
N SER A 207 -3.26 6.57 1.33
CA SER A 207 -2.33 6.87 2.41
C SER A 207 -3.08 7.02 3.72
N ALA A 208 -2.49 6.56 4.83
CA ALA A 208 -3.05 6.71 6.16
C ALA A 208 -1.94 6.91 7.19
N SER A 209 -2.26 7.53 8.32
CA SER A 209 -1.33 7.70 9.44
C SER A 209 -2.01 7.53 10.79
N ILE A 210 -1.25 7.05 11.75
CA ILE A 210 -1.63 6.91 13.15
C ILE A 210 -0.63 7.71 13.98
N ALA A 211 -1.12 8.72 14.69
CA ALA A 211 -0.32 9.54 15.60
C ALA A 211 -0.71 9.20 17.05
N LEU A 212 0.27 8.85 17.86
CA LEU A 212 0.06 8.57 19.27
C LEU A 212 0.23 9.84 20.13
N PRO A 213 -0.40 9.91 21.33
CA PRO A 213 -0.30 11.07 22.20
C PRO A 213 1.13 11.42 22.66
N ASN A 214 2.06 10.45 22.62
CA ASN A 214 3.48 10.65 22.94
C ASN A 214 4.30 11.22 21.77
N GLY A 215 3.65 11.54 20.62
CA GLY A 215 4.29 12.10 19.44
C GLY A 215 4.87 11.08 18.46
N LEU A 216 4.79 9.77 18.75
CA LEU A 216 5.10 8.74 17.76
C LEU A 216 4.09 8.79 16.61
N VAL A 217 4.58 8.81 15.37
CA VAL A 217 3.78 8.73 14.16
C VAL A 217 4.20 7.52 13.35
N VAL A 218 3.22 6.73 12.90
CA VAL A 218 3.41 5.64 11.93
C VAL A 218 2.43 5.86 10.79
N ALA A 219 2.90 5.76 9.55
CA ALA A 219 2.09 6.06 8.37
C ALA A 219 2.39 5.11 7.21
N ALA A 220 1.45 5.02 6.27
CA ALA A 220 1.57 4.20 5.07
C ALA A 220 1.12 4.97 3.82
N LEU A 221 1.72 4.59 2.69
CA LEU A 221 1.34 4.97 1.33
C LEU A 221 1.38 3.71 0.47
N VAL A 222 0.34 3.46 -0.34
CA VAL A 222 0.26 2.23 -1.12
C VAL A 222 -0.44 2.45 -2.46
N ALA A 223 0.12 1.90 -3.54
CA ALA A 223 -0.53 1.75 -4.83
C ALA A 223 -1.02 0.30 -4.97
N VAL A 224 -2.34 0.12 -5.14
CA VAL A 224 -3.02 -1.17 -5.00
C VAL A 224 -3.44 -1.71 -6.36
N ASN A 225 -2.71 -2.70 -6.88
CA ASN A 225 -2.99 -3.36 -8.16
C ASN A 225 -3.13 -4.89 -7.98
N ALA A 226 -3.88 -5.32 -6.98
CA ALA A 226 -3.98 -6.70 -6.51
C ALA A 226 -4.80 -7.62 -7.43
N VAL A 227 -4.52 -8.93 -7.38
CA VAL A 227 -5.39 -9.95 -7.95
C VAL A 227 -6.68 -10.09 -7.15
N GLY A 228 -6.60 -9.92 -5.83
CA GLY A 228 -7.69 -10.11 -4.88
C GLY A 228 -8.68 -8.94 -4.81
N ASP A 229 -9.74 -9.19 -4.04
CA ASP A 229 -10.70 -8.16 -3.62
C ASP A 229 -10.14 -7.33 -2.46
N ILE A 230 -10.56 -6.08 -2.39
CA ILE A 230 -10.29 -5.22 -1.23
C ILE A 230 -11.44 -5.34 -0.26
N VAL A 231 -11.11 -5.71 0.97
CA VAL A 231 -12.03 -5.88 2.08
C VAL A 231 -11.70 -4.86 3.16
N ASP A 232 -12.70 -4.16 3.64
CA ASP A 232 -12.55 -3.29 4.82
C ASP A 232 -12.44 -4.17 6.08
N PRO A 233 -11.29 -4.16 6.79
CA PRO A 233 -11.09 -5.01 7.97
C PRO A 233 -12.06 -4.68 9.12
N ALA A 234 -12.51 -3.44 9.23
CA ALA A 234 -13.41 -3.01 10.30
C ALA A 234 -14.83 -3.57 10.14
N THR A 235 -15.27 -3.79 8.91
CA THR A 235 -16.64 -4.25 8.61
C THR A 235 -16.71 -5.65 7.99
N GLY A 236 -15.59 -6.19 7.50
CA GLY A 236 -15.52 -7.44 6.76
C GLY A 236 -16.15 -7.39 5.36
N LYS A 237 -16.56 -6.20 4.89
CA LYS A 237 -17.24 -6.01 3.60
C LYS A 237 -16.23 -5.76 2.47
N THR A 238 -16.50 -6.34 1.30
CA THR A 238 -15.78 -5.99 0.07
C THR A 238 -16.11 -4.56 -0.34
N VAL A 239 -15.08 -3.74 -0.56
CA VAL A 239 -15.21 -2.34 -1.01
C VAL A 239 -14.86 -2.16 -2.47
N ALA A 240 -13.99 -3.02 -3.01
CA ALA A 240 -13.69 -3.12 -4.45
C ALA A 240 -13.23 -4.54 -4.76
N GLY A 241 -13.56 -5.08 -5.92
CA GLY A 241 -13.19 -6.46 -6.24
C GLY A 241 -13.79 -6.95 -7.55
N VAL A 242 -13.89 -8.27 -7.67
CA VAL A 242 -14.46 -8.91 -8.86
C VAL A 242 -15.95 -8.59 -9.00
N LEU A 243 -16.33 -7.92 -10.08
CA LEU A 243 -17.74 -7.64 -10.40
C LEU A 243 -18.35 -8.72 -11.30
N ASN A 244 -19.55 -9.19 -10.94
CA ASN A 244 -20.42 -9.95 -11.81
C ASN A 244 -21.01 -9.04 -12.91
N PRO A 245 -21.56 -9.61 -13.99
CA PRO A 245 -22.21 -8.83 -15.05
C PRO A 245 -23.34 -7.91 -14.58
N ASP A 246 -24.02 -8.27 -13.49
CA ASP A 246 -25.08 -7.50 -12.85
C ASP A 246 -24.58 -6.35 -11.95
N GLY A 247 -23.26 -6.20 -11.82
CA GLY A 247 -22.62 -5.18 -10.99
C GLY A 247 -22.48 -5.56 -9.51
N THR A 248 -22.87 -6.76 -9.10
CA THR A 248 -22.66 -7.25 -7.73
C THR A 248 -21.24 -7.80 -7.55
N PHE A 249 -20.75 -7.87 -6.30
CA PHE A 249 -19.47 -8.50 -6.01
C PHE A 249 -19.56 -10.03 -6.11
N ALA A 250 -18.64 -10.63 -6.87
CA ALA A 250 -18.54 -12.09 -6.99
C ALA A 250 -17.90 -12.76 -5.76
N ASP A 251 -17.16 -12.02 -4.95
CA ASP A 251 -16.35 -12.48 -3.80
C ASP A 251 -15.24 -13.46 -4.19
N ALA A 252 -14.00 -12.99 -4.22
CA ALA A 252 -12.81 -13.75 -4.55
C ALA A 252 -12.68 -15.06 -3.73
N ARG A 253 -13.08 -15.04 -2.46
CA ARG A 253 -13.06 -16.22 -1.57
C ARG A 253 -14.01 -17.31 -2.05
N LYS A 254 -15.19 -16.93 -2.55
CA LYS A 254 -16.17 -17.87 -3.11
C LYS A 254 -15.62 -18.45 -4.42
N ILE A 255 -15.06 -17.61 -5.30
CA ILE A 255 -14.45 -18.05 -6.56
C ILE A 255 -13.37 -19.09 -6.29
N LEU A 256 -12.44 -18.84 -5.37
CA LEU A 256 -11.36 -19.75 -5.02
C LEU A 256 -11.90 -21.09 -4.48
N ARG A 257 -12.97 -21.08 -3.69
CA ARG A 257 -13.57 -22.29 -3.11
C ARG A 257 -14.33 -23.16 -4.10
N THR A 258 -14.63 -22.68 -5.30
CA THR A 258 -15.25 -23.52 -6.35
C THR A 258 -14.33 -24.63 -6.84
N GLY A 259 -13.02 -24.52 -6.59
CA GLY A 259 -12.02 -25.46 -7.12
C GLY A 259 -11.91 -25.43 -8.65
N GLN A 260 -12.63 -24.54 -9.33
CA GLN A 260 -12.49 -24.37 -10.78
C GLN A 260 -11.10 -23.83 -11.09
N THR A 261 -10.48 -24.36 -12.14
CA THR A 261 -9.22 -23.81 -12.63
C THR A 261 -9.49 -22.38 -13.12
N ILE A 262 -9.17 -21.41 -12.30
CA ILE A 262 -9.15 -20.02 -12.70
C ILE A 262 -8.07 -19.97 -13.77
N ARG A 263 -8.42 -19.55 -15.00
CA ARG A 263 -7.39 -19.18 -15.98
C ARG A 263 -6.53 -18.16 -15.29
N ARG A 264 -5.33 -18.59 -14.88
CA ARG A 264 -4.42 -17.75 -14.11
C ARG A 264 -4.14 -16.50 -14.95
N PRO A 265 -4.21 -15.29 -14.37
CA PRO A 265 -3.58 -14.14 -14.99
C PRO A 265 -2.18 -14.57 -15.44
N ARG A 266 -1.74 -14.12 -16.61
CA ARG A 266 -0.36 -14.37 -17.04
C ARG A 266 0.55 -13.92 -15.92
N ALA A 267 1.62 -14.66 -15.63
CA ALA A 267 2.51 -14.40 -14.52
C ALA A 267 2.93 -12.93 -14.47
N ALA A 268 2.97 -12.33 -13.25
CA ALA A 268 3.45 -10.97 -12.97
C ALA A 268 2.57 -9.79 -13.45
N GLU A 269 1.25 -9.94 -13.52
CA GLU A 269 0.33 -8.84 -13.91
C GLU A 269 -0.34 -8.15 -12.71
N ASN A 270 0.00 -8.55 -11.48
CA ASN A 270 -0.58 -8.02 -10.26
C ASN A 270 0.52 -7.61 -9.30
N THR A 271 0.30 -6.57 -8.55
CA THR A 271 1.33 -6.08 -7.63
C THR A 271 0.74 -5.01 -6.73
N THR A 272 0.94 -5.12 -5.43
CA THR A 272 0.69 -4.02 -4.51
C THR A 272 2.03 -3.54 -3.97
N ILE A 273 2.34 -2.26 -4.15
CA ILE A 273 3.60 -1.65 -3.74
C ILE A 273 3.35 -0.53 -2.75
N GLY A 274 4.10 -0.52 -1.65
CA GLY A 274 3.85 0.43 -0.58
C GLY A 274 5.11 0.90 0.15
N VAL A 275 4.91 1.95 0.93
CA VAL A 275 5.89 2.49 1.88
C VAL A 275 5.23 2.60 3.23
N VAL A 276 5.85 2.09 4.28
CA VAL A 276 5.53 2.42 5.66
C VAL A 276 6.60 3.31 6.25
N ALA A 277 6.23 4.28 7.05
CA ALA A 277 7.17 5.21 7.63
C ALA A 277 6.88 5.50 9.10
N THR A 278 7.92 5.85 9.83
CA THR A 278 7.81 6.33 11.22
C THR A 278 8.81 7.46 11.47
N ASN A 279 8.46 8.35 12.40
CA ASN A 279 9.39 9.33 12.93
C ASN A 279 10.33 8.75 14.01
N ALA A 280 10.13 7.51 14.45
CA ALA A 280 11.03 6.83 15.38
C ALA A 280 12.41 6.58 14.76
N ARG A 281 13.42 6.41 15.61
CA ARG A 281 14.78 6.02 15.19
C ARG A 281 14.86 4.50 15.19
N LEU A 282 14.96 3.88 14.02
CA LEU A 282 15.12 2.44 13.88
C LEU A 282 16.51 2.09 13.34
N THR A 283 17.02 0.94 13.76
CA THR A 283 18.13 0.26 13.09
C THR A 283 17.63 -0.35 11.77
N LYS A 284 18.55 -0.77 10.92
CA LYS A 284 18.21 -1.33 9.61
C LYS A 284 17.41 -2.64 9.71
N ASP A 285 17.76 -3.52 10.64
CA ASP A 285 17.01 -4.75 10.94
C ASP A 285 15.61 -4.45 11.49
N GLN A 286 15.46 -3.44 12.35
CA GLN A 286 14.18 -2.98 12.86
C GLN A 286 13.30 -2.38 11.75
N ALA A 287 13.88 -1.62 10.81
CA ALA A 287 13.16 -1.09 9.66
C ALA A 287 12.67 -2.23 8.74
N ASN A 288 13.50 -3.24 8.47
CA ASN A 288 13.09 -4.46 7.75
C ASN A 288 11.98 -5.20 8.51
N ARG A 289 12.05 -5.29 9.84
CA ARG A 289 11.00 -5.90 10.65
C ARG A 289 9.69 -5.14 10.57
N MET A 290 9.70 -3.79 10.58
CA MET A 290 8.53 -2.96 10.36
C MET A 290 7.91 -3.20 8.99
N ALA A 291 8.71 -3.27 7.92
CA ALA A 291 8.24 -3.60 6.58
C ALA A 291 7.60 -5.00 6.51
N LEU A 292 8.20 -5.98 7.18
CA LEU A 292 7.66 -7.34 7.24
C LEU A 292 6.30 -7.37 7.95
N MET A 293 6.17 -6.72 9.11
CA MET A 293 4.91 -6.67 9.87
C MET A 293 3.81 -5.89 9.12
N ALA A 294 4.17 -4.88 8.33
CA ALA A 294 3.21 -4.12 7.52
C ALA A 294 2.51 -4.98 6.45
N ASN A 295 3.08 -6.12 6.03
CA ASN A 295 2.43 -7.08 5.14
C ASN A 295 1.18 -7.73 5.76
N ASP A 296 1.06 -7.75 7.09
CA ASP A 296 -0.19 -8.16 7.75
C ASP A 296 -1.34 -7.21 7.37
N GLY A 297 -1.06 -5.93 7.04
CA GLY A 297 -2.04 -5.00 6.51
C GLY A 297 -2.56 -5.42 5.14
N TYR A 298 -1.68 -5.94 4.26
CA TYR A 298 -2.10 -6.54 2.99
C TYR A 298 -3.02 -7.73 3.23
N ALA A 299 -2.63 -8.66 4.09
CA ALA A 299 -3.42 -9.85 4.39
C ALA A 299 -4.79 -9.52 5.04
N ARG A 300 -4.90 -8.41 5.77
CA ARG A 300 -6.17 -7.94 6.36
C ARG A 300 -7.11 -7.32 5.33
N ALA A 301 -6.57 -6.61 4.34
CA ALA A 301 -7.37 -5.78 3.42
C ALA A 301 -7.42 -6.32 1.98
N ILE A 302 -6.59 -7.29 1.58
CA ILE A 302 -6.53 -7.86 0.22
C ILE A 302 -6.73 -9.38 0.29
N VAL A 303 -7.71 -9.91 -0.44
CA VAL A 303 -8.06 -11.33 -0.39
C VAL A 303 -8.22 -11.90 -1.80
N PRO A 304 -7.31 -12.80 -2.23
CA PRO A 304 -6.00 -13.15 -1.64
C PRO A 304 -4.95 -12.06 -1.88
N SER A 305 -3.91 -12.03 -1.03
CA SER A 305 -2.67 -11.28 -1.21
C SER A 305 -1.48 -12.22 -1.40
N HIS A 306 -0.32 -11.69 -1.79
CA HIS A 306 0.95 -12.41 -1.88
C HIS A 306 0.91 -13.68 -2.73
N THR A 307 0.13 -13.66 -3.81
CA THR A 307 0.07 -14.81 -4.72
C THR A 307 1.35 -14.93 -5.53
N LEU A 308 1.54 -16.09 -6.18
CA LEU A 308 2.71 -16.30 -7.05
C LEU A 308 2.81 -15.28 -8.20
N GLY A 309 1.68 -14.70 -8.60
CA GLY A 309 1.61 -13.68 -9.67
C GLY A 309 1.64 -12.24 -9.18
N ASP A 310 1.69 -12.00 -7.85
CA ASP A 310 1.81 -10.66 -7.28
C ASP A 310 3.27 -10.28 -7.08
N GLY A 311 3.60 -8.99 -7.26
CA GLY A 311 4.93 -8.45 -6.98
C GLY A 311 4.99 -7.67 -5.66
N ASP A 312 4.18 -8.05 -4.68
CA ASP A 312 3.94 -7.31 -3.44
C ASP A 312 5.23 -6.96 -2.71
N THR A 313 5.46 -5.67 -2.53
CA THR A 313 6.68 -5.12 -1.93
C THR A 313 6.33 -3.94 -1.03
N ILE A 314 6.85 -3.92 0.19
CA ILE A 314 6.75 -2.80 1.12
C ILE A 314 8.15 -2.33 1.48
N PHE A 315 8.42 -1.03 1.27
CA PHE A 315 9.59 -0.35 1.81
C PHE A 315 9.26 0.24 3.18
N ALA A 316 10.28 0.37 4.02
CA ALA A 316 10.19 1.04 5.31
C ALA A 316 11.12 2.24 5.36
N LEU A 317 10.68 3.34 5.98
CA LEU A 317 11.47 4.54 6.25
C LEU A 317 11.34 4.94 7.72
N ALA A 318 12.48 5.16 8.38
CA ALA A 318 12.53 5.65 9.75
C ALA A 318 13.36 6.93 9.80
N THR A 319 12.70 8.10 10.04
CA THR A 319 13.36 9.41 9.96
C THR A 319 14.13 9.78 11.22
N GLY A 320 13.87 9.09 12.35
CA GLY A 320 14.61 9.28 13.60
C GLY A 320 14.39 10.64 14.27
N ARG A 321 13.32 11.35 13.94
CA ARG A 321 13.00 12.69 14.46
C ARG A 321 12.23 12.66 15.79
N TRP A 322 11.74 11.50 16.19
CA TRP A 322 11.11 11.27 17.49
C TRP A 322 12.13 10.67 18.48
N SER A 323 12.21 11.21 19.68
CA SER A 323 13.21 10.86 20.69
C SER A 323 12.72 9.91 21.78
N GLY A 324 11.52 9.35 21.66
CA GLY A 324 10.99 8.42 22.66
C GLY A 324 11.59 7.01 22.54
N ASP A 325 11.26 6.17 23.50
CA ASP A 325 11.72 4.78 23.54
C ASP A 325 11.06 3.95 22.43
N VAL A 326 11.91 3.24 21.68
CA VAL A 326 11.48 2.46 20.51
C VAL A 326 10.96 1.08 20.96
N ASP A 327 9.67 0.83 20.69
CA ASP A 327 9.10 -0.52 20.70
C ASP A 327 8.73 -0.93 19.27
N VAL A 328 9.54 -1.80 18.69
CA VAL A 328 9.35 -2.30 17.31
C VAL A 328 8.05 -3.09 17.17
N THR A 329 7.57 -3.74 18.22
CA THR A 329 6.30 -4.47 18.21
C THR A 329 5.13 -3.52 18.01
N THR A 330 5.07 -2.44 18.78
CA THR A 330 4.05 -1.40 18.65
C THR A 330 4.14 -0.72 17.27
N ILE A 331 5.34 -0.31 16.85
CA ILE A 331 5.54 0.35 15.55
C ILE A 331 5.09 -0.56 14.39
N GLY A 332 5.47 -1.84 14.41
CA GLY A 332 5.09 -2.81 13.38
C GLY A 332 3.58 -3.11 13.36
N ALA A 333 2.95 -3.20 14.52
CA ALA A 333 1.49 -3.39 14.62
C ALA A 333 0.72 -2.19 14.05
N LEU A 334 1.15 -0.97 14.38
CA LEU A 334 0.58 0.26 13.82
C LEU A 334 0.87 0.41 12.32
N ALA A 335 2.02 -0.06 11.84
CA ALA A 335 2.34 -0.09 10.41
C ALA A 335 1.38 -1.00 9.63
N ALA A 336 1.02 -2.16 10.19
CA ALA A 336 0.02 -3.05 9.60
C ALA A 336 -1.38 -2.43 9.56
N GLU A 337 -1.77 -1.71 10.62
CA GLU A 337 -3.05 -1.01 10.71
C GLU A 337 -3.10 0.15 9.71
N ALA A 338 -2.12 1.04 9.72
CA ALA A 338 -2.03 2.15 8.77
C ALA A 338 -1.98 1.67 7.30
N MET A 339 -1.32 0.55 7.03
CA MET A 339 -1.28 -0.06 5.70
C MET A 339 -2.65 -0.58 5.28
N ALA A 340 -3.40 -1.25 6.15
CA ALA A 340 -4.74 -1.73 5.85
C ALA A 340 -5.70 -0.56 5.55
N ASP A 341 -5.64 0.51 6.34
CA ASP A 341 -6.42 1.73 6.12
C ASP A 341 -6.06 2.41 4.78
N ALA A 342 -4.77 2.51 4.46
CA ALA A 342 -4.29 3.07 3.20
C ALA A 342 -4.80 2.27 1.98
N ILE A 343 -4.86 0.92 2.08
CA ILE A 343 -5.40 0.06 1.03
C ILE A 343 -6.90 0.33 0.80
N VAL A 344 -7.68 0.43 1.86
CA VAL A 344 -9.12 0.75 1.77
C VAL A 344 -9.31 2.14 1.13
N ARG A 345 -8.49 3.11 1.51
CA ARG A 345 -8.51 4.46 0.92
C ARG A 345 -8.11 4.45 -0.56
N ALA A 346 -7.10 3.66 -0.95
CA ALA A 346 -6.71 3.50 -2.36
C ALA A 346 -7.87 3.02 -3.24
N ALA A 347 -8.71 2.12 -2.73
CA ALA A 347 -9.89 1.63 -3.44
C ALA A 347 -11.05 2.64 -3.42
N THR A 348 -11.34 3.25 -2.27
CA THR A 348 -12.51 4.13 -2.10
C THR A 348 -12.31 5.54 -2.64
N ARG A 349 -11.06 6.02 -2.77
CA ARG A 349 -10.71 7.34 -3.34
C ARG A 349 -10.48 7.30 -4.84
N ALA A 350 -10.30 6.12 -5.44
CA ALA A 350 -10.15 5.97 -6.88
C ALA A 350 -11.38 6.51 -7.65
N THR A 351 -11.13 7.00 -8.85
CA THR A 351 -12.14 7.40 -9.84
C THR A 351 -12.12 6.44 -11.01
N SER A 352 -13.26 6.23 -11.67
CA SER A 352 -13.34 5.39 -12.86
C SER A 352 -12.47 5.94 -13.98
N VAL A 353 -11.68 5.07 -14.61
CA VAL A 353 -10.73 5.43 -15.68
C VAL A 353 -10.75 4.34 -16.76
N ALA A 354 -10.67 4.72 -18.02
CA ALA A 354 -10.57 3.81 -19.16
C ALA A 354 -11.67 2.72 -19.20
N GLY A 355 -12.88 3.05 -18.81
CA GLY A 355 -14.01 2.12 -18.77
C GLY A 355 -14.01 1.15 -17.58
N ILE A 356 -13.04 1.25 -16.66
CA ILE A 356 -12.96 0.44 -15.45
C ILE A 356 -13.63 1.20 -14.31
N THR A 357 -14.67 0.61 -13.72
CA THR A 357 -15.49 1.23 -12.66
C THR A 357 -14.76 1.28 -11.33
N ALA A 358 -14.78 2.42 -10.63
CA ALA A 358 -14.30 2.59 -9.28
C ALA A 358 -15.39 2.36 -8.24
N ALA A 359 -15.02 2.07 -6.99
CA ALA A 359 -15.95 1.79 -5.89
C ALA A 359 -16.93 2.95 -5.64
N ARG A 360 -16.46 4.19 -5.71
CA ARG A 360 -17.29 5.40 -5.51
C ARG A 360 -18.35 5.62 -6.59
N ASP A 361 -18.14 5.04 -7.77
CA ASP A 361 -18.98 5.23 -8.96
C ASP A 361 -19.93 4.03 -9.20
N LEU A 362 -19.90 3.02 -8.31
CA LEU A 362 -20.87 1.93 -8.34
C LEU A 362 -22.28 2.49 -8.06
N LYS A 363 -23.22 2.17 -8.94
CA LYS A 363 -24.64 2.43 -8.68
C LYS A 363 -25.06 1.57 -7.48
N LYS A 364 -25.53 2.22 -6.42
CA LYS A 364 -26.11 1.57 -5.25
C LYS A 364 -27.48 0.97 -5.57
#